data_5a35ca6a3938d4d628e856059ab05fbc
#
_entry.id   5a35ca6a3938d4d628e856059ab05fbc
#
_cell.length_a   1.000
_cell.length_b   1.000
_cell.length_c   1.000
_cell.angle_alpha   90.00
_cell.angle_beta   90.00
_cell.angle_gamma   90.00
#
_symmetry.space_group_name_H-M   'P 1'
#
loop_
_entity.id
_entity.type
_entity.pdbx_description
1 polymer ?
#
loop_
_entity_poly.entity_id
_entity_poly.type
_entity_poly.pdbx_seq_one_letter_code
_entity_poly.pdbx_strand_id
1 'polypeptide(L)' 'MKLTKEEARWLDDKWNDFYYYFQVEDMFEKDQEIFRNIGKKLSEVKQ' A
#
# COMPACT_ATOMS: atom_id res chain seq x y z
N MET A 1 7.36 0.89 14.26
CA MET A 1 8.50 0.46 13.44
C MET A 1 8.43 1.13 12.08
N LYS A 2 9.50 1.75 11.65
CA LYS A 2 9.54 2.42 10.37
C LYS A 2 10.18 1.53 9.31
N LEU A 3 9.65 1.59 8.11
CA LEU A 3 10.22 0.88 6.99
C LEU A 3 11.47 1.62 6.48
N THR A 4 12.47 0.86 6.01
CA THR A 4 13.58 1.46 5.28
C THR A 4 13.10 1.87 3.89
N LYS A 5 13.89 2.69 3.20
CA LYS A 5 13.57 3.09 1.84
C LYS A 5 13.48 1.87 0.91
N GLU A 6 14.36 0.91 1.11
CA GLU A 6 14.39 -0.29 0.31
C GLU A 6 13.12 -1.13 0.52
N GLU A 7 12.73 -1.29 1.78
CA GLU A 7 11.51 -2.03 2.12
C GLU A 7 10.27 -1.34 1.57
N ALA A 8 10.20 -0.02 1.71
CA ALA A 8 9.07 0.74 1.20
C ALA A 8 8.98 0.66 -0.31
N ARG A 9 10.13 0.71 -0.99
CA ARG A 9 10.18 0.61 -2.45
C ARG A 9 9.68 -0.75 -2.92
N TRP A 10 10.09 -1.80 -2.24
CA TRP A 10 9.65 -3.15 -2.55
C TRP A 10 8.13 -3.28 -2.41
N LEU A 11 7.61 -2.80 -1.28
CA LEU A 11 6.16 -2.83 -1.03
C LEU A 11 5.39 -1.99 -2.05
N ASP A 12 5.91 -0.82 -2.38
CA ASP A 12 5.26 0.07 -3.34
C ASP A 12 5.17 -0.59 -4.72
N ASP A 13 6.23 -1.28 -5.13
CA ASP A 13 6.23 -1.99 -6.41
C ASP A 13 5.18 -3.09 -6.43
N LYS A 14 4.95 -3.75 -5.29
CA LYS A 14 3.99 -4.84 -5.19
C LYS A 14 2.58 -4.37 -4.85
N TRP A 15 2.42 -3.09 -4.51
CA TRP A 15 1.17 -2.58 -3.97
C TRP A 15 0.01 -2.70 -4.96
N ASN A 16 0.29 -2.46 -6.21
CA ASN A 16 -0.72 -2.61 -7.26
C ASN A 16 -1.18 -4.06 -7.39
N ASP A 17 -0.25 -5.00 -7.25
CA ASP A 17 -0.58 -6.42 -7.28
C ASP A 17 -1.44 -6.79 -6.08
N PHE A 18 -1.15 -6.24 -4.92
CA PHE A 18 -1.93 -6.48 -3.70
C PHE A 18 -3.35 -5.95 -3.85
N TYR A 19 -3.52 -4.84 -4.56
CA TYR A 19 -4.85 -4.28 -4.82
C TYR A 19 -5.75 -5.33 -5.47
N TYR A 20 -5.25 -6.00 -6.47
CA TYR A 20 -6.01 -7.05 -7.17
C TYR A 20 -6.08 -8.33 -6.36
N TYR A 21 -4.99 -8.68 -5.70
CA TYR A 21 -4.89 -9.93 -4.95
C TYR A 21 -5.87 -9.97 -3.79
N PHE A 22 -6.00 -8.87 -3.07
CA PHE A 22 -6.91 -8.78 -1.93
C PHE A 22 -8.32 -8.36 -2.33
N GLN A 23 -8.55 -8.11 -3.60
CA GLN A 23 -9.86 -7.66 -4.10
C GLN A 23 -10.34 -6.43 -3.33
N VAL A 24 -9.51 -5.40 -3.32
CA VAL A 24 -9.77 -4.19 -2.55
C VAL A 24 -11.13 -3.58 -2.90
N GLU A 25 -11.56 -3.69 -4.16
CA GLU A 25 -12.83 -3.15 -4.60
C GLU A 25 -14.02 -3.79 -3.88
N ASP A 26 -13.84 -5.02 -3.39
CA ASP A 26 -14.89 -5.75 -2.67
C ASP A 26 -14.80 -5.56 -1.16
N MET A 27 -13.79 -4.83 -0.68
CA MET A 27 -13.66 -4.54 0.74
C MET A 27 -14.64 -3.47 1.20
N PHE A 28 -14.86 -3.42 2.51
CA PHE A 28 -15.61 -2.33 3.10
C PHE A 28 -14.92 -1.00 2.79
N GLU A 29 -15.72 0.05 2.69
CA GLU A 29 -15.22 1.38 2.34
C GLU A 29 -14.08 1.84 3.27
N LYS A 30 -14.22 1.55 4.55
CA LYS A 30 -13.19 1.89 5.53
C LYS A 30 -11.87 1.19 5.23
N ASP A 31 -11.93 -0.09 4.87
CA ASP A 31 -10.72 -0.85 4.55
C ASP A 31 -10.06 -0.34 3.28
N GLN A 32 -10.86 0.03 2.29
CA GLN A 32 -10.33 0.62 1.07
C GLN A 32 -9.57 1.90 1.36
N GLU A 33 -10.12 2.72 2.25
CA GLU A 33 -9.47 3.97 2.63
C GLU A 33 -8.14 3.71 3.32
N ILE A 34 -8.11 2.75 4.24
CA ILE A 34 -6.87 2.37 4.93
C ILE A 34 -5.82 1.89 3.93
N PHE A 35 -6.22 1.06 2.98
CA PHE A 35 -5.32 0.56 1.96
C PHE A 35 -4.71 1.70 1.15
N ARG A 36 -5.53 2.63 0.70
CA ARG A 36 -5.06 3.79 -0.08
C ARG A 36 -4.09 4.64 0.73
N ASN A 37 -4.40 4.84 2.00
CA ASN A 37 -3.55 5.66 2.87
C ASN A 37 -2.18 5.02 3.06
N ILE A 38 -2.13 3.71 3.22
CA ILE A 38 -0.86 3.00 3.35
C ILE A 38 -0.05 3.13 2.07
N GLY A 39 -0.68 2.94 0.91
CA GLY A 39 -0.01 3.10 -0.37
C GLY A 39 0.57 4.50 -0.54
N LYS A 40 -0.17 5.51 -0.11
CA LYS A 40 0.29 6.88 -0.19
C LYS A 40 1.52 7.11 0.70
N LYS A 41 1.51 6.54 1.90
CA LYS A 41 2.64 6.66 2.82
C LYS A 41 3.88 5.95 2.28
N LEU A 42 3.69 4.81 1.65
CA LEU A 42 4.81 4.10 1.02
C LEU A 42 5.47 4.96 -0.05
N SER A 43 4.67 5.65 -0.84
CA SER A 43 5.16 6.53 -1.87
C SER A 43 6.00 7.67 -1.29
N GLU A 44 5.60 8.19 -0.13
CA GLU A 44 6.33 9.25 0.56
C GLU A 44 7.66 8.75 1.12
N VAL A 45 7.69 7.54 1.67
CA VAL A 45 8.90 6.99 2.28
C VAL A 45 9.97 6.68 1.26
N LYS A 46 9.59 6.21 0.08
CA LYS A 46 10.58 5.83 -0.95
C LYS A 46 11.28 7.03 -1.58
N GLN A 47 10.73 8.21 -1.42
CA GLN A 47 11.38 9.44 -1.87
C GLN A 47 12.43 9.86 -0.86
#